data_e3dfdf6e671e4123f6ec80b54fbbb184
#
_entry.id   e3dfdf6e671e4123f6ec80b54fbbb184
#
_cell.length_a   1.000
_cell.length_b   1.000
_cell.length_c   1.000
_cell.angle_alpha   90.00
_cell.angle_beta   90.00
_cell.angle_gamma   90.00
#
_symmetry.space_group_name_H-M   'P 1'
#
loop_
_entity.id
_entity.type
_entity.pdbx_description
1 polymer ?
#
loop_
_entity_poly.entity_id
_entity_poly.type
_entity_poly.pdbx_seq_one_letter_code
_entity_poly.pdbx_strand_id
1 'polypeptide(L)'
;MTPPAMVGAGKTSKSRIQFVRQYLAILRGPAGEPYVARAYMDRQPGGLWEAWLVFFSLRNAVALATDRETTQSKREHVLYWATGLGPTYLKGALERALDLRAHAQLARRSARAEGEEAYALREAEVYVAAATSALRAAAAARDRIVRGK
;
A
#
# COMPACT_ATOMS: atom_id res chain seq x y z
N MET A 1 5.66 36.83 5.92
CA MET A 1 5.56 36.23 5.89
C MET A 1 5.44 35.23 5.41
N THR A 2 5.47 34.68 4.96
CA THR A 2 5.33 33.92 4.48
C THR A 2 5.26 32.70 4.64
N PRO A 3 5.28 32.28 5.26
CA PRO A 3 5.11 31.17 5.66
C PRO A 3 4.41 30.29 5.00
N PRO A 4 3.77 30.63 4.67
CA PRO A 4 2.99 29.91 3.99
C PRO A 4 3.48 28.88 3.28
N ALA A 5 4.34 29.13 2.86
CA ALA A 5 4.86 28.24 2.07
C ALA A 5 4.70 26.93 2.48
N MET A 6 4.92 26.77 3.55
CA MET A 6 4.91 25.55 3.93
C MET A 6 3.82 24.88 3.55
N VAL A 7 2.96 25.45 3.50
CA VAL A 7 1.82 24.85 3.18
C VAL A 7 1.94 24.02 2.01
N GLY A 8 2.56 24.50 1.07
CA GLY A 8 2.66 23.74 -0.12
C GLY A 8 3.26 22.40 0.09
N ALA A 9 4.18 22.36 0.96
CA ALA A 9 4.82 21.11 1.19
C ALA A 9 3.85 20.06 1.67
N GLY A 10 2.99 20.41 2.52
CA GLY A 10 2.03 19.45 3.00
C GLY A 10 1.19 18.90 1.90
N LYS A 11 0.91 19.70 0.91
CA LYS A 11 0.09 19.19 -0.13
C LYS A 11 0.79 18.24 -0.98
N THR A 12 2.00 18.54 -1.28
CA THR A 12 2.69 17.73 -2.26
C THR A 12 2.85 16.31 -1.84
N SER A 13 2.88 16.03 -0.56
CA SER A 13 3.14 14.66 -0.17
C SER A 13 1.94 13.76 -0.35
N LYS A 14 0.76 14.31 -0.53
CA LYS A 14 -0.41 13.46 -0.54
C LYS A 14 -0.76 12.78 -1.82
N SER A 15 -0.37 13.30 -2.93
CA SER A 15 -0.86 12.77 -4.18
C SER A 15 0.22 12.11 -5.02
N ARG A 16 1.24 11.64 -4.38
CA ARG A 16 2.37 11.09 -5.12
C ARG A 16 2.33 9.62 -5.39
N ILE A 17 1.39 8.92 -4.80
CA ILE A 17 1.28 7.49 -5.01
C ILE A 17 0.88 7.21 -6.44
N GLN A 18 1.66 6.38 -7.10
CA GLN A 18 1.44 6.04 -8.49
C GLN A 18 1.19 4.56 -8.63
N PHE A 19 0.20 4.22 -9.43
CA PHE A 19 -0.07 2.85 -9.78
C PHE A 19 0.99 2.36 -10.76
N VAL A 20 1.52 1.16 -10.53
CA VAL A 20 2.54 0.57 -11.38
C VAL A 20 1.94 -0.49 -12.28
N ARG A 21 1.34 -1.53 -11.70
CA ARG A 21 0.70 -2.57 -12.51
C ARG A 21 -0.19 -3.46 -11.67
N GLN A 22 -1.11 -4.16 -12.34
CA GLN A 22 -1.92 -5.19 -11.72
C GLN A 22 -1.45 -6.54 -12.23
N TYR A 23 -1.39 -7.51 -11.33
CA TYR A 23 -0.96 -8.87 -11.69
C TYR A 23 -2.18 -9.72 -12.02
N LEU A 24 -2.03 -10.61 -12.99
CA LEU A 24 -3.14 -11.42 -13.47
C LEU A 24 -3.49 -12.58 -12.54
N ALA A 25 -2.51 -13.05 -11.76
CA ALA A 25 -2.74 -14.19 -10.89
C ALA A 25 -3.73 -13.85 -9.79
N ILE A 26 -4.65 -14.77 -9.52
CA ILE A 26 -5.52 -14.66 -8.35
C ILE A 26 -4.83 -15.42 -7.24
N LEU A 27 -4.60 -14.73 -6.12
CA LEU A 27 -3.90 -15.30 -4.98
C LEU A 27 -4.91 -15.69 -3.91
N ARG A 28 -4.64 -16.79 -3.22
CA ARG A 28 -5.55 -17.28 -2.20
C ARG A 28 -4.97 -17.08 -0.81
N GLY A 29 -5.78 -16.53 0.09
CA GLY A 29 -5.41 -16.44 1.50
C GLY A 29 -5.61 -17.77 2.21
N PRO A 30 -5.33 -17.81 3.53
CA PRO A 30 -5.39 -19.06 4.29
C PRO A 30 -6.76 -19.72 4.31
N ALA A 31 -7.82 -18.94 4.23
CA ALA A 31 -9.17 -19.48 4.21
C ALA A 31 -9.70 -19.61 2.79
N GLY A 32 -8.83 -19.51 1.79
CA GLY A 32 -9.23 -19.64 0.40
C GLY A 32 -9.77 -18.36 -0.22
N GLU A 33 -9.74 -17.26 0.51
CA GLU A 33 -10.26 -16.01 -0.03
C GLU A 33 -9.37 -15.49 -1.17
N PRO A 34 -9.99 -15.02 -2.27
CA PRO A 34 -9.23 -14.61 -3.45
C PRO A 34 -8.84 -13.14 -3.40
N TYR A 35 -7.61 -12.86 -3.84
CA TYR A 35 -7.07 -11.50 -3.90
C TYR A 35 -6.42 -11.25 -5.25
N VAL A 36 -6.42 -9.98 -5.63
CA VAL A 36 -5.68 -9.49 -6.79
C VAL A 36 -4.62 -8.53 -6.28
N ALA A 37 -3.40 -8.68 -6.80
CA ALA A 37 -2.27 -7.85 -6.37
C ALA A 37 -2.07 -6.68 -7.32
N ARG A 38 -1.71 -5.54 -6.76
CA ARG A 38 -1.32 -4.35 -7.50
C ARG A 38 -0.08 -3.76 -6.88
N ALA A 39 0.83 -3.27 -7.71
CA ALA A 39 2.03 -2.60 -7.25
C ALA A 39 1.84 -1.08 -7.35
N TYR A 40 2.35 -0.39 -6.35
CA TYR A 40 2.32 1.08 -6.27
C TYR A 40 3.69 1.59 -5.91
N MET A 41 3.96 2.84 -6.23
CA MET A 41 5.22 3.46 -5.89
C MET A 41 5.01 4.91 -5.47
N ASP A 42 5.98 5.45 -4.75
CA ASP A 42 5.97 6.83 -4.32
C ASP A 42 7.40 7.33 -4.24
N ARG A 43 7.61 8.58 -4.62
CA ARG A 43 8.91 9.19 -4.53
C ARG A 43 9.10 9.79 -3.16
N GLN A 44 10.20 9.44 -2.52
CA GLN A 44 10.49 9.89 -1.16
C GLN A 44 11.29 11.18 -1.17
N PRO A 45 11.27 11.95 -0.08
CA PRO A 45 12.18 13.07 0.07
C PRO A 45 13.61 12.55 -0.10
N GLY A 46 14.40 13.19 -0.86
CA GLY A 46 15.72 12.70 -1.18
C GLY A 46 15.81 11.98 -2.51
N GLY A 47 14.68 11.75 -3.14
CA GLY A 47 14.65 11.28 -4.51
C GLY A 47 14.59 9.79 -4.72
N LEU A 48 14.64 9.00 -3.68
CA LEU A 48 14.47 7.55 -3.82
C LEU A 48 13.01 7.21 -4.07
N TRP A 49 12.80 6.09 -4.75
CA TRP A 49 11.46 5.58 -5.03
C TRP A 49 11.22 4.35 -4.19
N GLU A 50 10.11 4.32 -3.49
CA GLU A 50 9.69 3.15 -2.73
C GLU A 50 8.50 2.53 -3.42
N ALA A 51 8.42 1.20 -3.35
CA ALA A 51 7.30 0.48 -3.93
C ALA A 51 6.80 -0.58 -2.97
N TRP A 52 5.52 -0.88 -3.08
CA TRP A 52 4.87 -1.88 -2.23
C TRP A 52 3.74 -2.52 -3.01
N LEU A 53 3.14 -3.54 -2.41
CA LEU A 53 2.04 -4.27 -3.02
C LEU A 53 0.77 -4.09 -2.19
N VAL A 54 -0.35 -4.04 -2.87
CA VAL A 54 -1.66 -4.00 -2.22
C VAL A 54 -2.49 -5.14 -2.78
N PHE A 55 -3.11 -5.89 -1.89
CA PHE A 55 -3.94 -7.02 -2.25
C PHE A 55 -5.40 -6.65 -2.00
N PHE A 56 -6.19 -6.74 -3.05
CA PHE A 56 -7.61 -6.38 -2.99
C PHE A 56 -8.44 -7.65 -2.97
N SER A 57 -9.27 -7.80 -1.96
CA SER A 57 -10.17 -8.94 -1.88
C SER A 57 -11.18 -8.86 -3.03
N LEU A 58 -11.44 -10.00 -3.67
CA LEU A 58 -12.46 -10.08 -4.69
C LEU A 58 -13.83 -10.33 -4.10
N ARG A 59 -13.93 -10.56 -2.79
CA ARG A 59 -15.21 -10.84 -2.15
C ARG A 59 -15.75 -9.70 -1.33
N ASN A 60 -14.89 -8.84 -0.83
CA ASN A 60 -15.34 -7.75 0.02
C ASN A 60 -14.45 -6.53 -0.22
N ALA A 61 -14.58 -5.51 0.59
CA ALA A 61 -13.88 -4.25 0.40
C ALA A 61 -12.53 -4.19 1.12
N VAL A 62 -12.00 -5.33 1.51
CA VAL A 62 -10.73 -5.36 2.23
C VAL A 62 -9.56 -5.17 1.28
N ALA A 63 -8.64 -4.31 1.67
CA ALA A 63 -7.37 -4.11 0.98
C ALA A 63 -6.25 -4.28 2.00
N LEU A 64 -5.22 -5.05 1.63
CA LEU A 64 -4.09 -5.34 2.49
C LEU A 64 -2.83 -4.82 1.82
N ALA A 65 -2.05 -4.01 2.50
CA ALA A 65 -0.82 -3.47 1.94
C ALA A 65 0.39 -4.12 2.60
N THR A 66 1.42 -4.38 1.81
CA THR A 66 2.70 -4.76 2.38
C THR A 66 3.42 -3.50 2.85
N ASP A 67 4.43 -3.69 3.66
CA ASP A 67 5.39 -2.64 3.92
C ASP A 67 6.19 -2.44 2.63
N ARG A 68 7.16 -1.51 2.66
CA ARG A 68 8.00 -1.28 1.50
C ARG A 68 8.64 -2.58 1.05
N GLU A 69 8.48 -2.89 -0.23
CA GLU A 69 9.05 -4.11 -0.81
C GLU A 69 10.38 -3.83 -1.50
N THR A 70 10.56 -2.64 -2.05
CA THR A 70 11.82 -2.28 -2.68
C THR A 70 12.01 -0.77 -2.61
N THR A 71 13.28 -0.36 -2.62
CA THR A 71 13.68 1.05 -2.75
C THR A 71 14.64 1.14 -3.91
N GLN A 72 14.36 2.02 -4.85
CA GLN A 72 15.17 2.18 -6.05
C GLN A 72 15.54 3.64 -6.23
N SER A 73 16.67 3.87 -6.89
CA SER A 73 17.14 5.22 -7.14
C SER A 73 16.43 5.87 -8.33
N LYS A 74 15.83 5.08 -9.20
CA LYS A 74 15.15 5.57 -10.38
C LYS A 74 13.79 4.94 -10.55
N ARG A 75 12.87 5.72 -11.10
CA ARG A 75 11.52 5.26 -11.34
C ARG A 75 11.51 4.02 -12.25
N GLU A 76 12.34 4.01 -13.26
CA GLU A 76 12.41 2.91 -14.21
C GLU A 76 12.80 1.60 -13.54
N HIS A 77 13.62 1.68 -12.50
CA HIS A 77 14.03 0.50 -11.78
C HIS A 77 12.87 -0.13 -11.01
N VAL A 78 11.95 0.70 -10.52
CA VAL A 78 10.74 0.17 -9.88
C VAL A 78 9.88 -0.55 -10.91
N LEU A 79 9.72 0.04 -12.08
CA LEU A 79 8.92 -0.58 -13.13
C LEU A 79 9.51 -1.92 -13.53
N TYR A 80 10.82 -1.99 -13.64
CA TYR A 80 11.49 -3.23 -13.99
C TYR A 80 11.32 -4.29 -12.89
N TRP A 81 11.51 -3.88 -11.64
CA TRP A 81 11.30 -4.76 -10.49
C TRP A 81 9.89 -5.36 -10.53
N ALA A 82 8.90 -4.53 -10.76
CA ALA A 82 7.51 -4.97 -10.73
C ALA A 82 7.20 -5.99 -11.82
N THR A 83 7.86 -5.90 -12.97
CA THR A 83 7.61 -6.85 -14.04
C THR A 83 8.14 -8.23 -13.73
N GLY A 84 9.09 -8.33 -12.81
CA GLY A 84 9.70 -9.61 -12.49
C GLY A 84 9.03 -10.39 -11.37
N LEU A 85 7.97 -9.86 -10.79
CA LEU A 85 7.33 -10.54 -9.65
C LEU A 85 6.41 -11.65 -10.14
N GLY A 86 6.71 -12.87 -9.72
CA GLY A 86 5.90 -14.02 -10.08
C GLY A 86 4.94 -14.43 -8.98
N PRO A 87 4.13 -15.46 -9.24
CA PRO A 87 3.10 -15.89 -8.27
C PRO A 87 3.65 -16.29 -6.91
N THR A 88 4.82 -16.93 -6.88
CA THR A 88 5.43 -17.35 -5.60
C THR A 88 5.78 -16.12 -4.75
N TYR A 89 6.38 -15.10 -5.37
CA TYR A 89 6.71 -13.89 -4.66
C TYR A 89 5.43 -13.20 -4.16
N LEU A 90 4.44 -13.11 -5.03
CA LEU A 90 3.19 -12.44 -4.68
C LEU A 90 2.47 -13.15 -3.55
N LYS A 91 2.52 -14.47 -3.53
CA LYS A 91 1.91 -15.22 -2.43
C LYS A 91 2.62 -14.94 -1.11
N GLY A 92 3.93 -14.92 -1.12
CA GLY A 92 4.69 -14.58 0.08
C GLY A 92 4.39 -13.16 0.56
N ALA A 93 4.24 -12.24 -0.39
CA ALA A 93 3.89 -10.86 -0.03
C ALA A 93 2.49 -10.78 0.57
N LEU A 94 1.54 -11.56 0.06
CA LEU A 94 0.21 -11.61 0.64
C LEU A 94 0.27 -12.09 2.08
N GLU A 95 1.06 -13.10 2.35
CA GLU A 95 1.22 -13.62 3.71
C GLU A 95 1.78 -12.54 4.63
N ARG A 96 2.77 -11.78 4.16
CA ARG A 96 3.33 -10.68 4.95
C ARG A 96 2.30 -9.59 5.21
N ALA A 97 1.46 -9.29 4.21
CA ALA A 97 0.42 -8.28 4.37
C ALA A 97 -0.62 -8.72 5.40
N LEU A 98 -0.98 -10.00 5.39
CA LEU A 98 -1.90 -10.54 6.38
C LEU A 98 -1.29 -10.47 7.79
N ASP A 99 0.00 -10.75 7.91
CA ASP A 99 0.69 -10.67 9.19
C ASP A 99 0.75 -9.24 9.71
N LEU A 100 1.01 -8.28 8.84
CA LEU A 100 1.02 -6.87 9.25
C LEU A 100 -0.33 -6.45 9.80
N ARG A 101 -1.40 -6.89 9.15
CA ARG A 101 -2.74 -6.56 9.62
C ARG A 101 -3.00 -7.19 10.98
N ALA A 102 -2.61 -8.45 11.15
CA ALA A 102 -2.79 -9.15 12.41
C ALA A 102 -1.99 -8.47 13.52
N HIS A 103 -0.76 -8.06 13.23
CA HIS A 103 0.06 -7.36 14.21
C HIS A 103 -0.54 -6.01 14.59
N ALA A 104 -1.07 -5.27 13.62
CA ALA A 104 -1.69 -3.99 13.91
C ALA A 104 -2.91 -4.15 14.80
N GLN A 105 -3.71 -5.18 14.55
CA GLN A 105 -4.87 -5.46 15.37
C GLN A 105 -4.47 -5.88 16.77
N LEU A 106 -3.44 -6.70 16.89
CA LEU A 106 -2.96 -7.15 18.19
C LEU A 106 -2.36 -5.99 18.99
N ALA A 107 -1.59 -5.15 18.34
CA ALA A 107 -1.01 -3.97 18.99
C ALA A 107 -2.10 -3.07 19.54
N ARG A 108 -3.17 -2.90 18.77
CA ARG A 108 -4.28 -2.07 19.20
C ARG A 108 -4.95 -2.64 20.46
N ARG A 109 -5.13 -3.97 20.50
CA ARG A 109 -5.71 -4.61 21.69
C ARG A 109 -4.80 -4.49 22.89
N SER A 110 -3.51 -4.74 22.70
CA SER A 110 -2.54 -4.67 23.79
C SER A 110 -2.45 -3.27 24.36
N ALA A 111 -2.37 -2.29 23.47
CA ALA A 111 -2.28 -0.89 23.88
C ALA A 111 -3.50 -0.46 24.68
N ARG A 112 -4.68 -0.94 24.25
CA ARG A 112 -5.90 -0.61 24.96
C ARG A 112 -5.89 -1.20 26.36
N ALA A 113 -5.39 -2.41 26.49
CA ALA A 113 -5.34 -3.07 27.78
C ALA A 113 -4.28 -2.46 28.69
N GLU A 114 -3.19 -1.96 28.12
CA GLU A 114 -2.06 -1.48 28.92
C GLU A 114 -1.99 0.04 29.04
N GLY A 115 -2.93 0.75 28.44
CA GLY A 115 -2.92 2.20 28.51
C GLY A 115 -2.03 2.87 27.49
N GLU A 116 -1.56 2.13 26.51
CA GLU A 116 -0.73 2.69 25.43
C GLU A 116 -1.51 2.90 24.16
N GLU A 117 -2.79 3.14 24.33
CA GLU A 117 -3.70 3.22 23.20
C GLU A 117 -3.31 4.28 22.17
N ALA A 118 -2.89 5.42 22.63
CA ALA A 118 -2.59 6.52 21.71
C ALA A 118 -1.45 6.16 20.74
N TYR A 119 -0.43 5.49 21.25
CA TYR A 119 0.71 5.12 20.42
C TYR A 119 0.33 4.05 19.40
N ALA A 120 -0.33 3.01 19.85
CA ALA A 120 -0.72 1.92 18.98
C ALA A 120 -1.73 2.38 17.93
N LEU A 121 -2.65 3.26 18.31
CA LEU A 121 -3.60 3.79 17.35
C LEU A 121 -2.92 4.59 16.26
N ARG A 122 -1.88 5.34 16.64
CA ARG A 122 -1.15 6.11 15.65
C ARG A 122 -0.48 5.21 14.62
N GLU A 123 0.14 4.12 15.08
CA GLU A 123 0.77 3.20 14.16
C GLU A 123 -0.25 2.50 13.27
N ALA A 124 -1.37 2.12 13.86
CA ALA A 124 -2.43 1.48 13.09
C ALA A 124 -3.01 2.42 12.05
N GLU A 125 -3.12 3.69 12.39
CA GLU A 125 -3.64 4.69 11.45
C GLU A 125 -2.72 4.90 10.27
N VAL A 126 -1.41 4.86 10.49
CA VAL A 126 -0.47 4.98 9.40
C VAL A 126 -0.66 3.83 8.40
N TYR A 127 -0.82 2.62 8.91
CA TYR A 127 -1.04 1.47 8.06
C TYR A 127 -2.34 1.59 7.26
N VAL A 128 -3.42 1.97 7.94
CA VAL A 128 -4.72 2.11 7.30
C VAL A 128 -4.70 3.23 6.27
N ALA A 129 -4.01 4.32 6.59
CA ALA A 129 -3.93 5.44 5.64
C ALA A 129 -3.20 5.03 4.37
N ALA A 130 -2.13 4.26 4.49
CA ALA A 130 -1.40 3.79 3.32
C ALA A 130 -2.26 2.88 2.46
N ALA A 131 -3.00 1.97 3.08
CA ALA A 131 -3.88 1.06 2.35
C ALA A 131 -5.02 1.83 1.69
N THR A 132 -5.58 2.81 2.38
CA THR A 132 -6.67 3.62 1.84
C THR A 132 -6.20 4.45 0.65
N SER A 133 -5.01 5.03 0.74
CA SER A 133 -4.47 5.81 -0.35
C SER A 133 -4.24 4.94 -1.58
N ALA A 134 -3.70 3.74 -1.38
CA ALA A 134 -3.48 2.81 -2.47
C ALA A 134 -4.81 2.38 -3.09
N LEU A 135 -5.83 2.18 -2.28
CA LEU A 135 -7.15 1.80 -2.78
C LEU A 135 -7.75 2.92 -3.64
N ARG A 136 -7.61 4.16 -3.20
CA ARG A 136 -8.11 5.29 -3.99
C ARG A 136 -7.37 5.41 -5.32
N ALA A 137 -6.06 5.22 -5.31
CA ALA A 137 -5.28 5.26 -6.52
C ALA A 137 -5.72 4.17 -7.48
N ALA A 138 -6.00 2.99 -6.95
CA ALA A 138 -6.46 1.87 -7.77
C ALA A 138 -7.83 2.16 -8.37
N ALA A 139 -8.73 2.72 -7.59
CA ALA A 139 -10.07 3.05 -8.09
C ALA A 139 -9.98 4.10 -9.19
N ALA A 140 -9.16 5.12 -8.99
CA ALA A 140 -8.98 6.16 -10.00
C ALA A 140 -8.39 5.60 -11.29
N ALA A 141 -7.42 4.69 -11.17
CA ALA A 141 -6.81 4.07 -12.32
C ALA A 141 -7.82 3.23 -13.09
N ARG A 142 -8.65 2.48 -12.36
CA ARG A 142 -9.68 1.66 -12.99
C ARG A 142 -10.70 2.53 -13.71
N ASP A 143 -11.10 3.62 -13.09
CA ASP A 143 -12.08 4.51 -13.70
C ASP A 143 -11.53 5.10 -15.00
N ARG A 144 -10.24 5.46 -15.02
CA ARG A 144 -9.63 5.97 -16.24
C ARG A 144 -9.65 4.93 -17.35
N ILE A 145 -9.37 3.68 -17.02
CA ILE A 145 -9.38 2.61 -18.00
C ILE A 145 -10.79 2.42 -18.56
N VAL A 146 -11.78 2.40 -17.69
CA VAL A 146 -13.17 2.21 -18.12
C VAL A 146 -13.62 3.36 -19.00
N ARG A 147 -13.27 4.58 -18.64
CA ARG A 147 -13.70 5.73 -19.44
C ARG A 147 -12.96 5.82 -20.77
N GLY A 148 -11.77 5.28 -20.84
CA GLY A 148 -11.00 5.30 -22.07
C GLY A 148 -11.54 4.40 -23.15
N LYS A 149 -12.51 3.57 -22.84
CA LYS A 149 -13.14 2.74 -23.83
C LYS A 149 -14.39 3.42 -24.38
#